data_e73b12db3887ae8e902222200d7bb3d0
#
_entry.id   e73b12db3887ae8e902222200d7bb3d0
#
_cell.length_a   1.000
_cell.length_b   1.000
_cell.length_c   1.000
_cell.angle_alpha   90.00
_cell.angle_beta   90.00
_cell.angle_gamma   90.00
#
_symmetry.space_group_name_H-M   'P 1'
#
loop_
_entity.id
_entity.type
_entity.pdbx_description
1 polymer ?
#
loop_
_entity_poly.entity_id
_entity_poly.type
_entity_poly.pdbx_seq_one_letter_code
_entity_poly.pdbx_strand_id
1 'polypeptide(L)'
;MARLVGTFSFLVLGLLVVLLLSSSFLISSDLPRETVVEKYRNDASFFFTLPSGATAHIRDEGNRDGPAMFLLHGSNASLHSWEPWVAQLGNTYRMISFDLPGHGLTGPVPDNDYSVEAMAHFTREIADIMKLDRIVLAGNSMGGEVALQFALSNPNRTRALTLVSSGGMARKADDEAVGAFRLTSSALLLSLMRYITPRFMIEDTLRAVVADPDNL
;
A
#
# COMPACT_ATOMS: atom_id res chain seq x y z
N MET A 1 -25.37 -7.14 51.27
CA MET A 1 -24.12 -7.22 50.44
C MET A 1 -24.19 -8.28 49.33
N ALA A 2 -24.56 -9.53 49.59
CA ALA A 2 -24.57 -10.62 48.57
C ALA A 2 -25.45 -10.31 47.33
N ARG A 3 -26.63 -9.71 47.51
CA ARG A 3 -27.53 -9.35 46.38
C ARG A 3 -26.96 -8.24 45.49
N LEU A 4 -26.26 -7.25 46.04
CA LEU A 4 -25.59 -6.20 45.29
C LEU A 4 -24.42 -6.73 44.44
N VAL A 5 -23.64 -7.66 45.00
CA VAL A 5 -22.52 -8.28 44.27
C VAL A 5 -23.06 -9.14 43.12
N GLY A 6 -24.15 -9.88 43.33
CA GLY A 6 -24.78 -10.64 42.26
C GLY A 6 -25.28 -9.79 41.13
N THR A 7 -25.98 -8.66 41.41
CA THR A 7 -26.50 -7.76 40.38
C THR A 7 -25.37 -7.09 39.57
N PHE A 8 -24.30 -6.69 40.24
CA PHE A 8 -23.12 -6.13 39.58
C PHE A 8 -22.43 -7.13 38.65
N SER A 9 -22.30 -8.39 39.09
CA SER A 9 -21.72 -9.47 38.26
C SER A 9 -22.55 -9.77 37.03
N PHE A 10 -23.87 -9.75 37.10
CA PHE A 10 -24.77 -9.94 35.96
C PHE A 10 -24.68 -8.76 34.97
N LEU A 11 -24.55 -7.52 35.45
CA LEU A 11 -24.39 -6.34 34.59
C LEU A 11 -23.05 -6.37 33.84
N VAL A 12 -21.97 -6.75 34.53
CA VAL A 12 -20.65 -6.90 33.91
C VAL A 12 -20.65 -8.02 32.86
N LEU A 13 -21.26 -9.17 33.20
CA LEU A 13 -21.39 -10.27 32.23
C LEU A 13 -22.23 -9.89 31.02
N GLY A 14 -23.36 -9.19 31.24
CA GLY A 14 -24.19 -8.66 30.17
C GLY A 14 -23.43 -7.67 29.25
N LEU A 15 -22.64 -6.75 29.82
CA LEU A 15 -21.81 -5.83 29.08
C LEU A 15 -20.73 -6.58 28.26
N LEU A 16 -20.07 -7.59 28.84
CA LEU A 16 -19.09 -8.41 28.14
C LEU A 16 -19.72 -9.18 26.97
N VAL A 17 -20.92 -9.73 27.14
CA VAL A 17 -21.65 -10.39 26.04
C VAL A 17 -22.00 -9.41 24.94
N VAL A 18 -22.49 -8.22 25.28
CA VAL A 18 -22.79 -7.17 24.29
C VAL A 18 -21.52 -6.75 23.55
N LEU A 19 -20.40 -6.57 24.25
CA LEU A 19 -19.12 -6.23 23.63
C LEU A 19 -18.61 -7.36 22.70
N LEU A 20 -18.74 -8.62 23.10
CA LEU A 20 -18.39 -9.77 22.28
C LEU A 20 -19.27 -9.89 21.02
N LEU A 21 -20.58 -9.70 21.17
CA LEU A 21 -21.50 -9.71 20.02
C LEU A 21 -21.25 -8.51 19.09
N SER A 22 -20.97 -7.35 19.65
CA SER A 22 -20.65 -6.16 18.84
C SER A 22 -19.32 -6.31 18.10
N SER A 23 -18.32 -6.95 18.72
CA SER A 23 -17.02 -7.17 18.08
C SER A 23 -17.13 -8.09 16.85
N SER A 24 -18.07 -9.02 16.81
CA SER A 24 -18.27 -9.89 15.65
C SER A 24 -18.71 -9.13 14.39
N PHE A 25 -19.34 -7.97 14.53
CA PHE A 25 -19.67 -7.07 13.39
C PHE A 25 -18.51 -6.20 12.93
N LEU A 26 -17.45 -6.08 13.74
CA LEU A 26 -16.26 -5.27 13.44
C LEU A 26 -15.11 -6.12 12.86
N ILE A 27 -15.19 -7.43 12.99
CA ILE A 27 -14.17 -8.36 12.49
C ILE A 27 -14.60 -8.80 11.09
N SER A 28 -13.84 -8.36 10.07
CA SER A 28 -13.95 -8.91 8.72
C SER A 28 -12.94 -10.04 8.56
N SER A 29 -13.41 -11.20 8.13
CA SER A 29 -12.51 -12.29 7.73
C SER A 29 -11.77 -11.90 6.46
N ASP A 30 -10.49 -12.26 6.36
CA ASP A 30 -9.74 -12.12 5.13
C ASP A 30 -10.41 -12.92 4.01
N LEU A 31 -10.51 -12.32 2.83
CA LEU A 31 -10.98 -13.02 1.65
C LEU A 31 -9.90 -14.01 1.18
N PRO A 32 -10.29 -15.19 0.67
CA PRO A 32 -9.33 -16.08 0.01
C PRO A 32 -8.57 -15.34 -1.09
N ARG A 33 -7.24 -15.60 -1.16
CA ARG A 33 -6.37 -14.93 -2.14
C ARG A 33 -6.90 -15.05 -3.57
N GLU A 34 -7.42 -16.22 -3.92
CA GLU A 34 -7.97 -16.53 -5.25
C GLU A 34 -9.11 -15.57 -5.61
N THR A 35 -10.03 -15.34 -4.66
CA THR A 35 -11.15 -14.39 -4.82
C THR A 35 -10.66 -12.97 -5.05
N VAL A 36 -9.63 -12.56 -4.32
CA VAL A 36 -9.05 -11.21 -4.45
C VAL A 36 -8.32 -11.07 -5.79
N VAL A 37 -7.55 -12.08 -6.19
CA VAL A 37 -6.86 -12.11 -7.48
C VAL A 37 -7.86 -12.05 -8.63
N GLU A 38 -8.92 -12.88 -8.60
CA GLU A 38 -9.97 -12.89 -9.65
C GLU A 38 -10.65 -11.53 -9.79
N LYS A 39 -10.90 -10.84 -8.67
CA LYS A 39 -11.58 -9.54 -8.66
C LYS A 39 -10.71 -8.39 -9.17
N TYR A 40 -9.41 -8.39 -8.88
CA TYR A 40 -8.56 -7.21 -9.08
C TYR A 40 -7.51 -7.36 -10.19
N ARG A 41 -7.29 -8.56 -10.73
CA ARG A 41 -6.46 -8.72 -11.93
C ARG A 41 -7.23 -8.29 -13.18
N ASN A 42 -6.50 -7.88 -14.22
CA ASN A 42 -7.00 -7.70 -15.58
C ASN A 42 -6.14 -8.48 -16.58
N ASP A 43 -6.42 -8.35 -17.87
CA ASP A 43 -5.70 -9.07 -18.94
C ASP A 43 -4.21 -8.68 -19.05
N ALA A 44 -3.83 -7.48 -18.56
CA ALA A 44 -2.45 -7.03 -18.52
C ALA A 44 -1.70 -7.50 -17.26
N SER A 45 -2.42 -8.12 -16.30
CA SER A 45 -1.84 -8.59 -15.03
C SER A 45 -1.08 -9.90 -15.21
N PHE A 46 0.13 -9.95 -14.69
CA PHE A 46 0.89 -11.18 -14.55
C PHE A 46 1.64 -11.23 -13.22
N PHE A 47 2.04 -12.43 -12.83
CA PHE A 47 2.80 -12.67 -11.60
C PHE A 47 4.17 -13.23 -11.96
N PHE A 48 5.20 -12.71 -11.32
CA PHE A 48 6.56 -13.17 -11.53
C PHE A 48 7.26 -13.39 -10.20
N THR A 49 7.86 -14.58 -10.03
CA THR A 49 8.69 -14.85 -8.86
C THR A 49 10.08 -14.27 -9.09
N LEU A 50 10.45 -13.31 -8.27
CA LEU A 50 11.71 -12.61 -8.32
C LEU A 50 12.85 -13.46 -7.72
N PRO A 51 14.14 -13.14 -8.00
CA PRO A 51 15.30 -13.79 -7.37
C PRO A 51 15.27 -13.78 -5.83
N SER A 52 14.71 -12.72 -5.22
CA SER A 52 14.46 -12.62 -3.77
C SER A 52 13.42 -13.62 -3.24
N GLY A 53 12.71 -14.34 -4.12
CA GLY A 53 11.61 -15.25 -3.78
C GLY A 53 10.26 -14.54 -3.62
N ALA A 54 10.19 -13.22 -3.70
CA ALA A 54 8.93 -12.49 -3.72
C ALA A 54 8.17 -12.74 -5.02
N THR A 55 6.83 -12.81 -4.95
CA THR A 55 5.97 -12.92 -6.14
C THR A 55 5.35 -11.56 -6.45
N ALA A 56 5.90 -10.87 -7.44
CA ALA A 56 5.43 -9.57 -7.87
C ALA A 56 4.17 -9.67 -8.73
N HIS A 57 3.14 -8.88 -8.41
CA HIS A 57 2.02 -8.60 -9.31
C HIS A 57 2.36 -7.36 -10.13
N ILE A 58 2.34 -7.50 -11.45
CA ILE A 58 2.78 -6.48 -12.41
C ILE A 58 1.70 -6.33 -13.50
N ARG A 59 1.49 -5.11 -13.96
CA ARG A 59 0.78 -4.81 -15.22
C ARG A 59 1.75 -4.12 -16.18
N ASP A 60 1.75 -4.55 -17.42
CA ASP A 60 2.57 -4.00 -18.51
C ASP A 60 1.65 -3.55 -19.65
N GLU A 61 1.39 -2.27 -19.69
CA GLU A 61 0.36 -1.64 -20.50
C GLU A 61 0.95 -0.54 -21.39
N GLY A 62 0.17 -0.05 -22.33
CA GLY A 62 0.54 1.07 -23.19
C GLY A 62 1.48 0.71 -24.34
N ASN A 63 2.26 1.69 -24.80
CA ASN A 63 3.12 1.58 -25.97
C ASN A 63 4.39 0.78 -25.65
N ARG A 64 4.46 -0.47 -26.08
CA ARG A 64 5.58 -1.37 -25.82
C ARG A 64 6.90 -0.91 -26.42
N ASP A 65 6.87 -0.09 -27.46
CA ASP A 65 8.05 0.49 -28.10
C ASP A 65 8.44 1.85 -27.49
N GLY A 66 7.59 2.38 -26.60
CA GLY A 66 7.82 3.64 -25.90
C GLY A 66 8.84 3.51 -24.74
N PRO A 67 9.29 4.63 -24.21
CA PRO A 67 10.11 4.63 -23.00
C PRO A 67 9.37 3.97 -21.85
N ALA A 68 10.03 3.04 -21.14
CA ALA A 68 9.44 2.37 -20.00
C ALA A 68 9.29 3.33 -18.81
N MET A 69 8.10 3.37 -18.22
CA MET A 69 7.76 4.14 -17.02
C MET A 69 7.28 3.19 -15.92
N PHE A 70 7.99 3.16 -14.81
CA PHE A 70 7.60 2.44 -13.60
C PHE A 70 6.72 3.32 -12.72
N LEU A 71 5.63 2.76 -12.23
CA LEU A 71 4.59 3.44 -11.47
C LEU A 71 4.50 2.82 -10.06
N LEU A 72 5.00 3.55 -9.06
CA LEU A 72 5.12 3.11 -7.68
C LEU A 72 4.05 3.80 -6.82
N HIS A 73 3.11 3.02 -6.30
CA HIS A 73 1.98 3.52 -5.50
C HIS A 73 2.38 3.88 -4.07
N GLY A 74 1.52 4.61 -3.38
CA GLY A 74 1.69 5.00 -1.98
C GLY A 74 1.30 3.90 -0.98
N SER A 75 1.50 4.20 0.29
CA SER A 75 1.04 3.33 1.40
C SER A 75 -0.48 3.17 1.35
N ASN A 76 -0.97 1.99 1.74
CA ASN A 76 -2.39 1.61 1.69
C ASN A 76 -3.07 1.76 0.31
N ALA A 77 -2.28 1.81 -0.76
CA ALA A 77 -2.73 1.85 -2.13
C ALA A 77 -2.29 0.58 -2.88
N SER A 78 -2.53 0.55 -4.18
CA SER A 78 -2.10 -0.51 -5.08
C SER A 78 -1.83 0.09 -6.46
N LEU A 79 -1.37 -0.73 -7.40
CA LEU A 79 -1.12 -0.32 -8.78
C LEU A 79 -2.34 0.34 -9.46
N HIS A 80 -3.57 0.07 -8.98
CA HIS A 80 -4.81 0.67 -9.51
C HIS A 80 -4.84 2.20 -9.41
N SER A 81 -4.12 2.80 -8.45
CA SER A 81 -4.03 4.26 -8.32
C SER A 81 -3.42 4.94 -9.56
N TRP A 82 -2.78 4.17 -10.43
CA TRP A 82 -2.14 4.66 -11.64
C TRP A 82 -2.96 4.47 -12.92
N GLU A 83 -4.14 3.85 -12.86
CA GLU A 83 -5.00 3.64 -14.05
C GLU A 83 -5.31 4.93 -14.82
N PRO A 84 -5.57 6.10 -14.18
CA PRO A 84 -5.75 7.35 -14.91
C PRO A 84 -4.51 7.81 -15.70
N TRP A 85 -3.32 7.54 -15.16
CA TRP A 85 -2.05 7.85 -15.85
C TRP A 85 -1.81 6.93 -17.03
N VAL A 86 -2.12 5.64 -16.86
CA VAL A 86 -2.04 4.66 -17.95
C VAL A 86 -2.96 5.07 -19.10
N ALA A 87 -4.20 5.47 -18.81
CA ALA A 87 -5.15 5.92 -19.81
C ALA A 87 -4.70 7.17 -20.58
N GLN A 88 -3.99 8.10 -19.93
CA GLN A 88 -3.54 9.35 -20.55
C GLN A 88 -2.18 9.23 -21.24
N LEU A 89 -1.24 8.51 -20.67
CA LEU A 89 0.15 8.47 -21.11
C LEU A 89 0.53 7.19 -21.85
N GLY A 90 -0.35 6.16 -21.83
CA GLY A 90 -0.08 4.86 -22.41
C GLY A 90 0.16 4.87 -23.93
N ASN A 91 -0.30 5.89 -24.66
CA ASN A 91 0.02 6.03 -26.07
C ASN A 91 1.49 6.40 -26.33
N THR A 92 2.16 7.01 -25.34
CA THR A 92 3.55 7.48 -25.45
C THR A 92 4.54 6.57 -24.75
N TYR A 93 4.15 6.06 -23.57
CA TYR A 93 5.03 5.29 -22.69
C TYR A 93 4.59 3.83 -22.59
N ARG A 94 5.56 2.94 -22.34
CA ARG A 94 5.28 1.61 -21.82
C ARG A 94 5.09 1.74 -20.31
N MET A 95 3.87 1.57 -19.86
CA MET A 95 3.44 1.81 -18.49
C MET A 95 3.53 0.52 -17.70
N ILE A 96 4.43 0.45 -16.73
CA ILE A 96 4.65 -0.73 -15.91
C ILE A 96 4.31 -0.38 -14.48
N SER A 97 3.12 -0.77 -14.05
CA SER A 97 2.66 -0.63 -12.68
C SER A 97 2.79 -1.95 -11.93
N PHE A 98 3.12 -1.91 -10.65
CA PHE A 98 3.23 -3.11 -9.83
C PHE A 98 2.86 -2.81 -8.37
N ASP A 99 2.38 -3.83 -7.68
CA ASP A 99 2.14 -3.75 -6.26
C ASP A 99 3.45 -3.90 -5.49
N LEU A 100 3.76 -2.93 -4.64
CA LEU A 100 4.93 -2.97 -3.76
C LEU A 100 4.81 -4.08 -2.70
N PRO A 101 5.92 -4.58 -2.13
CA PRO A 101 5.91 -5.54 -1.03
C PRO A 101 4.92 -5.19 0.08
N GLY A 102 4.15 -6.17 0.54
CA GLY A 102 3.12 -6.00 1.56
C GLY A 102 1.81 -5.37 1.06
N HIS A 103 1.67 -5.09 -0.24
CA HIS A 103 0.50 -4.42 -0.82
C HIS A 103 -0.13 -5.23 -1.94
N GLY A 104 -1.40 -4.93 -2.21
CA GLY A 104 -2.17 -5.45 -3.34
C GLY A 104 -2.05 -6.97 -3.50
N LEU A 105 -1.85 -7.42 -4.73
CA LEU A 105 -1.72 -8.84 -5.06
C LEU A 105 -0.28 -9.38 -4.94
N THR A 106 0.74 -8.52 -4.74
CA THR A 106 2.10 -8.95 -4.36
C THR A 106 2.06 -9.58 -2.97
N GLY A 107 1.43 -8.93 -2.00
CA GLY A 107 1.31 -9.46 -0.65
C GLY A 107 2.65 -9.50 0.11
N PRO A 108 2.77 -10.38 1.13
CA PRO A 108 3.96 -10.46 1.95
C PRO A 108 5.17 -11.01 1.18
N VAL A 109 6.37 -10.59 1.58
CA VAL A 109 7.66 -11.07 1.03
C VAL A 109 8.34 -12.03 2.00
N PRO A 110 9.18 -12.97 1.51
CA PRO A 110 9.73 -14.06 2.33
C PRO A 110 10.61 -13.62 3.49
N ASP A 111 11.37 -12.54 3.32
CA ASP A 111 12.28 -11.97 4.32
C ASP A 111 11.61 -11.02 5.31
N ASN A 112 10.34 -10.65 5.08
CA ASN A 112 9.58 -9.67 5.84
C ASN A 112 10.28 -8.31 5.96
N ASP A 113 11.15 -7.96 5.01
CA ASP A 113 11.77 -6.64 4.93
C ASP A 113 10.92 -5.71 4.05
N TYR A 114 10.34 -4.71 4.68
CA TYR A 114 9.50 -3.68 4.05
C TYR A 114 10.16 -2.29 4.12
N SER A 115 11.49 -2.25 4.30
CA SER A 115 12.25 -1.00 4.24
C SER A 115 12.21 -0.39 2.84
N VAL A 116 12.46 0.91 2.75
CA VAL A 116 12.53 1.63 1.46
C VAL A 116 13.63 1.04 0.58
N GLU A 117 14.74 0.64 1.17
CA GLU A 117 15.86 -0.01 0.52
C GLU A 117 15.47 -1.37 -0.08
N ALA A 118 14.73 -2.20 0.67
CA ALA A 118 14.24 -3.49 0.20
C ALA A 118 13.22 -3.32 -0.95
N MET A 119 12.31 -2.33 -0.85
CA MET A 119 11.37 -2.01 -1.92
C MET A 119 12.06 -1.45 -3.16
N ALA A 120 13.15 -0.67 -3.02
CA ALA A 120 13.95 -0.21 -4.15
C ALA A 120 14.71 -1.37 -4.81
N HIS A 121 15.20 -2.33 -4.01
CA HIS A 121 15.80 -3.57 -4.53
C HIS A 121 14.76 -4.41 -5.30
N PHE A 122 13.57 -4.61 -4.76
CA PHE A 122 12.44 -5.27 -5.42
C PHE A 122 12.12 -4.60 -6.77
N THR A 123 12.07 -3.27 -6.81
CA THR A 123 11.88 -2.49 -8.03
C THR A 123 12.98 -2.74 -9.05
N ARG A 124 14.23 -2.90 -8.60
CA ARG A 124 15.37 -3.23 -9.45
C ARG A 124 15.26 -4.64 -10.03
N GLU A 125 14.87 -5.62 -9.22
CA GLU A 125 14.65 -6.98 -9.71
C GLU A 125 13.59 -7.03 -10.83
N ILE A 126 12.49 -6.25 -10.70
CA ILE A 126 11.49 -6.13 -11.77
C ILE A 126 12.12 -5.54 -13.04
N ALA A 127 12.94 -4.49 -12.92
CA ALA A 127 13.61 -3.92 -14.08
C ALA A 127 14.57 -4.92 -14.75
N ASP A 128 15.24 -5.76 -13.96
CA ASP A 128 16.18 -6.79 -14.44
C ASP A 128 15.45 -7.90 -15.21
N ILE A 129 14.36 -8.45 -14.65
CA ILE A 129 13.60 -9.52 -15.33
C ILE A 129 12.91 -9.02 -16.60
N MET A 130 12.48 -7.75 -16.63
CA MET A 130 11.89 -7.12 -17.79
C MET A 130 12.94 -6.64 -18.81
N LYS A 131 14.23 -6.80 -18.50
CA LYS A 131 15.38 -6.41 -19.34
C LYS A 131 15.36 -4.92 -19.72
N LEU A 132 15.07 -4.07 -18.74
CA LEU A 132 14.96 -2.63 -18.91
C LEU A 132 16.23 -1.95 -18.36
N ASP A 133 17.05 -1.40 -19.23
CA ASP A 133 18.31 -0.76 -18.84
C ASP A 133 18.09 0.62 -18.22
N ARG A 134 17.17 1.41 -18.81
CA ARG A 134 16.87 2.78 -18.34
C ARG A 134 15.37 3.02 -18.30
N ILE A 135 14.89 3.44 -17.15
CA ILE A 135 13.46 3.63 -16.87
C ILE A 135 13.15 5.04 -16.40
N VAL A 136 11.96 5.50 -16.70
CA VAL A 136 11.34 6.65 -16.03
C VAL A 136 10.66 6.11 -14.77
N LEU A 137 10.82 6.78 -13.65
CA LEU A 137 10.17 6.43 -12.39
C LEU A 137 9.11 7.48 -12.08
N ALA A 138 7.90 7.06 -11.74
CA ALA A 138 6.89 7.91 -11.15
C ALA A 138 6.41 7.28 -9.84
N GLY A 139 6.53 8.01 -8.74
CA GLY A 139 6.18 7.49 -7.42
C GLY A 139 5.34 8.47 -6.62
N ASN A 140 4.31 7.93 -5.96
CA ASN A 140 3.43 8.69 -5.08
C ASN A 140 3.72 8.35 -3.61
N SER A 141 3.81 9.36 -2.74
CA SER A 141 3.98 9.21 -1.29
C SER A 141 5.14 8.24 -0.95
N MET A 142 4.90 7.11 -0.30
CA MET A 142 5.87 6.05 -0.05
C MET A 142 6.53 5.55 -1.35
N GLY A 143 5.76 5.35 -2.43
CA GLY A 143 6.32 4.96 -3.73
C GLY A 143 7.25 6.01 -4.33
N GLY A 144 7.05 7.29 -3.98
CA GLY A 144 7.99 8.37 -4.34
C GLY A 144 9.32 8.25 -3.60
N GLU A 145 9.30 7.89 -2.32
CA GLU A 145 10.50 7.62 -1.54
C GLU A 145 11.28 6.42 -2.08
N VAL A 146 10.56 5.32 -2.41
CA VAL A 146 11.15 4.14 -3.07
C VAL A 146 11.78 4.51 -4.42
N ALA A 147 11.07 5.31 -5.24
CA ALA A 147 11.57 5.77 -6.54
C ALA A 147 12.81 6.64 -6.40
N LEU A 148 12.86 7.52 -5.40
CA LEU A 148 14.02 8.35 -5.07
C LEU A 148 15.20 7.46 -4.63
N GLN A 149 14.98 6.51 -3.74
CA GLN A 149 16.01 5.55 -3.29
C GLN A 149 16.55 4.71 -4.45
N PHE A 150 15.67 4.23 -5.35
CA PHE A 150 16.09 3.55 -6.57
C PHE A 150 16.99 4.45 -7.43
N ALA A 151 16.58 5.70 -7.67
CA ALA A 151 17.32 6.63 -8.51
C ALA A 151 18.70 6.98 -7.94
N LEU A 152 18.81 7.14 -6.61
CA LEU A 152 20.07 7.39 -5.92
C LEU A 152 21.02 6.18 -6.01
N SER A 153 20.48 4.97 -5.86
CA SER A 153 21.25 3.74 -5.89
C SER A 153 21.59 3.27 -7.32
N ASN A 154 20.81 3.69 -8.31
CA ASN A 154 20.94 3.25 -9.72
C ASN A 154 20.86 4.45 -10.70
N PRO A 155 21.75 5.46 -10.59
CA PRO A 155 21.65 6.69 -11.39
C PRO A 155 21.75 6.42 -12.89
N ASN A 156 22.55 5.47 -13.33
CA ASN A 156 22.69 5.12 -14.74
C ASN A 156 21.45 4.42 -15.32
N ARG A 157 20.59 3.86 -14.49
CA ARG A 157 19.33 3.20 -14.87
C ARG A 157 18.12 4.12 -14.77
N THR A 158 18.29 5.31 -14.22
CA THR A 158 17.23 6.31 -14.08
C THR A 158 17.29 7.29 -15.25
N ARG A 159 16.24 7.29 -16.06
CA ARG A 159 16.09 8.23 -17.18
C ARG A 159 15.49 9.56 -16.71
N ALA A 160 14.48 9.48 -15.88
CA ALA A 160 13.81 10.61 -15.26
C ALA A 160 13.08 10.15 -13.98
N LEU A 161 12.79 11.09 -13.11
CA LEU A 161 12.09 10.85 -11.84
C LEU A 161 10.94 11.85 -11.69
N THR A 162 9.74 11.36 -11.44
CA THR A 162 8.55 12.16 -11.12
C THR A 162 8.08 11.80 -9.71
N LEU A 163 8.03 12.79 -8.84
CA LEU A 163 7.62 12.62 -7.45
C LEU A 163 6.28 13.32 -7.22
N VAL A 164 5.28 12.55 -6.78
CA VAL A 164 3.93 13.02 -6.49
C VAL A 164 3.70 12.95 -4.98
N SER A 165 3.66 14.09 -4.30
CA SER A 165 3.52 14.17 -2.83
C SER A 165 4.44 13.19 -2.09
N SER A 166 5.70 13.11 -2.53
CA SER A 166 6.66 12.08 -2.13
C SER A 166 7.01 12.15 -0.65
N GLY A 167 7.14 10.97 -0.01
CA GLY A 167 7.92 10.78 1.21
C GLY A 167 9.42 10.97 0.96
N GLY A 168 10.23 10.80 2.02
CA GLY A 168 11.71 10.84 1.94
C GLY A 168 12.31 12.24 1.79
N MET A 169 11.50 13.29 1.71
CA MET A 169 11.95 14.68 1.69
C MET A 169 12.05 15.21 3.12
N ALA A 170 13.06 16.05 3.39
CA ALA A 170 13.18 16.70 4.68
C ALA A 170 11.92 17.52 4.99
N ARG A 171 11.22 17.18 6.07
CA ARG A 171 10.06 17.95 6.55
C ARG A 171 10.53 19.22 7.23
N LYS A 172 9.76 20.28 7.09
CA LYS A 172 9.93 21.46 7.93
C LYS A 172 9.54 21.09 9.38
N ALA A 173 10.22 21.70 10.37
CA ALA A 173 10.00 21.40 11.78
C ALA A 173 8.53 21.61 12.24
N ASP A 174 7.76 22.41 11.50
CA ASP A 174 6.38 22.77 11.80
C ASP A 174 5.34 21.85 11.13
N ASP A 175 5.75 20.88 10.31
CA ASP A 175 4.84 19.93 9.68
C ASP A 175 4.37 18.90 10.74
N GLU A 176 3.19 19.10 11.29
CA GLU A 176 2.56 18.12 12.17
C GLU A 176 2.31 16.82 11.41
N ALA A 177 2.77 15.70 11.97
CA ALA A 177 2.43 14.39 11.42
C ALA A 177 0.92 14.20 11.45
N VAL A 178 0.31 13.87 10.30
CA VAL A 178 -1.12 13.58 10.19
C VAL A 178 -1.53 12.58 11.28
N GLY A 179 -2.61 12.85 12.00
CA GLY A 179 -3.00 12.16 13.24
C GLY A 179 -3.07 10.63 13.14
N ALA A 180 -3.38 10.08 11.94
CA ALA A 180 -3.38 8.64 11.68
C ALA A 180 -1.98 8.00 11.87
N PHE A 181 -0.88 8.72 11.56
CA PHE A 181 0.49 8.25 11.79
C PHE A 181 0.89 8.27 13.28
N ARG A 182 0.22 9.06 14.11
CA ARG A 182 0.46 9.09 15.58
C ARG A 182 -0.12 7.85 16.28
N LEU A 183 -1.23 7.32 15.80
CA LEU A 183 -1.87 6.13 16.36
C LEU A 183 -1.05 4.84 16.12
N THR A 184 -0.22 4.82 15.08
CA THR A 184 0.63 3.67 14.73
C THR A 184 1.89 3.51 15.60
N SER A 185 2.13 4.39 16.57
CA SER A 185 3.28 4.30 17.47
C SER A 185 3.10 3.28 18.62
N SER A 186 1.87 2.77 18.84
CA SER A 186 1.59 1.77 19.88
C SER A 186 1.58 0.36 19.31
N ALA A 187 2.53 -0.48 19.71
CA ALA A 187 2.61 -1.88 19.28
C ALA A 187 1.34 -2.68 19.63
N LEU A 188 0.68 -2.35 20.75
CA LEU A 188 -0.60 -2.98 21.15
C LEU A 188 -1.72 -2.59 20.18
N LEU A 189 -1.81 -1.30 19.81
CA LEU A 189 -2.82 -0.81 18.88
C LEU A 189 -2.61 -1.38 17.49
N LEU A 190 -1.36 -1.44 17.00
CA LEU A 190 -1.02 -2.08 15.73
C LEU A 190 -1.41 -3.56 15.70
N SER A 191 -1.19 -4.29 16.81
CA SER A 191 -1.61 -5.69 16.90
C SER A 191 -3.13 -5.85 16.84
N LEU A 192 -3.88 -4.92 17.45
CA LEU A 192 -5.34 -4.93 17.42
C LEU A 192 -5.88 -4.56 16.02
N MET A 193 -5.26 -3.59 15.35
CA MET A 193 -5.64 -3.16 14.01
C MET A 193 -5.49 -4.23 12.93
N ARG A 194 -4.70 -5.29 13.17
CA ARG A 194 -4.64 -6.46 12.27
C ARG A 194 -5.99 -7.17 12.14
N TYR A 195 -6.82 -7.09 13.17
CA TYR A 195 -8.09 -7.81 13.24
C TYR A 195 -9.31 -6.90 13.17
N ILE A 196 -9.13 -5.63 13.53
CA ILE A 196 -10.22 -4.67 13.63
C ILE A 196 -9.75 -3.34 13.01
N THR A 197 -10.20 -3.07 11.77
CA THR A 197 -10.01 -1.76 11.13
C THR A 197 -11.39 -1.19 10.81
N PRO A 198 -12.00 -0.42 11.74
CA PRO A 198 -13.32 0.16 11.52
C PRO A 198 -13.31 1.09 10.30
N ARG A 199 -14.36 0.99 9.49
CA ARG A 199 -14.52 1.76 8.26
C ARG A 199 -14.33 3.27 8.46
N PHE A 200 -14.83 3.82 9.57
CA PHE A 200 -14.70 5.25 9.88
C PHE A 200 -13.23 5.70 9.98
N MET A 201 -12.30 4.85 10.48
CA MET A 201 -10.87 5.20 10.55
C MET A 201 -10.26 5.33 9.15
N ILE A 202 -10.71 4.50 8.21
CA ILE A 202 -10.27 4.57 6.80
C ILE A 202 -10.82 5.84 6.17
N GLU A 203 -12.11 6.13 6.36
CA GLU A 203 -12.78 7.33 5.83
C GLU A 203 -12.16 8.62 6.38
N ASP A 204 -11.89 8.69 7.70
CA ASP A 204 -11.24 9.86 8.31
C ASP A 204 -9.81 10.06 7.80
N THR A 205 -9.07 8.96 7.60
CA THR A 205 -7.72 9.03 7.02
C THR A 205 -7.76 9.53 5.57
N LEU A 206 -8.71 9.05 4.76
CA LEU A 206 -8.89 9.50 3.39
C LEU A 206 -9.26 11.00 3.35
N ARG A 207 -10.19 11.44 4.19
CA ARG A 207 -10.58 12.85 4.28
C ARG A 207 -9.42 13.77 4.66
N ALA A 208 -8.51 13.28 5.52
CA ALA A 208 -7.35 14.05 5.97
C ALA A 208 -6.26 14.24 4.90
N VAL A 209 -6.25 13.41 3.84
CA VAL A 209 -5.19 13.43 2.81
C VAL A 209 -5.66 14.00 1.45
N VAL A 210 -6.95 14.28 1.30
CA VAL A 210 -7.49 14.89 0.08
C VAL A 210 -7.70 16.39 0.26
N ALA A 211 -7.48 17.15 -0.81
CA ALA A 211 -7.62 18.61 -0.79
C ALA A 211 -9.10 19.06 -0.66
N ASP A 212 -10.01 18.25 -1.13
CA ASP A 212 -11.48 18.50 -1.08
C ASP A 212 -12.19 17.22 -0.62
N PRO A 213 -12.46 17.10 0.70
CA PRO A 213 -13.12 15.93 1.29
C PRO A 213 -14.56 15.69 0.81
N ASP A 214 -15.22 16.71 0.25
CA ASP A 214 -16.61 16.61 -0.21
C ASP A 214 -16.73 15.92 -1.58
N ASN A 215 -15.60 15.66 -2.24
CA ASN A 215 -15.50 14.94 -3.52
C ASN A 215 -15.09 13.45 -3.36
N LEU A 216 -15.23 12.89 -2.14
CA LEU A 216 -14.96 11.47 -1.85
C LEU A 216 -16.20 10.59 -2.02
#